data_e3e0604291304f69466800b47380435c
#
_entry.id   e3e0604291304f69466800b47380435c
#
_cell.length_a   1.000
_cell.length_b   1.000
_cell.length_c   1.000
_cell.angle_alpha   90.00
_cell.angle_beta   90.00
_cell.angle_gamma   90.00
#
_symmetry.space_group_name_H-M   'P 1'
#
loop_
_entity.id
_entity.type
_entity.pdbx_description
1 polymer ?
#
loop_
_entity_poly.entity_id
_entity_poly.type
_entity_poly.pdbx_seq_one_letter_code
_entity_poly.pdbx_strand_id
1 'polypeptide(L)'
;MERIPIVETYLDIDHNQLTTRRVTDQIVIHHTGNAVDDDLSAAEIDASHKGQGWTCIGYHYVIRKDGTVEQGRPHWTIGAHAYGENKHTIGIHVCGNFEIGAPTYQQIESLAMLLANLCTDYELTIDRDHIVGHRELMSTACPGANLYEMMDTVVGKANFYAVQ
;
A
#
# COMPACT_ATOMS: atom_id res chain seq x y z
N MET A 1 16.66 -13.02 -2.62
CA MET A 1 15.83 -11.95 -2.01
C MET A 1 14.87 -12.56 -1.00
N GLU A 2 14.84 -12.01 0.18
CA GLU A 2 13.89 -12.44 1.21
C GLU A 2 12.48 -11.99 0.86
N ARG A 3 11.47 -12.82 1.17
CA ARG A 3 10.06 -12.50 0.96
C ARG A 3 9.42 -12.12 2.29
N ILE A 4 8.80 -10.93 2.36
CA ILE A 4 8.10 -10.52 3.57
C ILE A 4 6.84 -11.39 3.77
N PRO A 5 6.60 -11.89 5.00
CA PRO A 5 5.36 -12.61 5.26
C PRO A 5 4.14 -11.70 5.08
N ILE A 6 3.12 -12.21 4.39
CA ILE A 6 1.83 -11.53 4.24
C ILE A 6 0.81 -12.27 5.09
N VAL A 7 0.22 -11.57 6.05
CA VAL A 7 -0.77 -12.16 6.93
C VAL A 7 -2.10 -12.25 6.19
N GLU A 8 -2.62 -13.48 6.04
CA GLU A 8 -3.94 -13.71 5.48
C GLU A 8 -5.00 -13.22 6.47
N THR A 9 -5.95 -12.44 5.98
CA THR A 9 -6.95 -11.78 6.82
C THR A 9 -8.33 -12.42 6.74
N TYR A 10 -8.52 -13.34 5.80
CA TYR A 10 -9.79 -14.06 5.61
C TYR A 10 -11.01 -13.14 5.51
N LEU A 11 -10.84 -11.98 4.87
CA LEU A 11 -11.93 -11.04 4.65
C LEU A 11 -12.99 -11.66 3.74
N ASP A 12 -14.25 -11.31 4.02
CA ASP A 12 -15.36 -11.75 3.17
C ASP A 12 -15.41 -10.90 1.91
N ILE A 13 -14.76 -11.39 0.85
CA ILE A 13 -14.64 -10.69 -0.43
C ILE A 13 -15.30 -11.53 -1.52
N ASP A 14 -16.30 -10.97 -2.19
CA ASP A 14 -16.90 -11.58 -3.38
C ASP A 14 -16.00 -11.33 -4.59
N HIS A 15 -15.17 -12.33 -4.94
CA HIS A 15 -14.23 -12.24 -6.04
C HIS A 15 -14.91 -12.01 -7.39
N ASN A 16 -16.18 -12.38 -7.52
CA ASN A 16 -16.95 -12.14 -8.77
C ASN A 16 -17.22 -10.65 -9.01
N GLN A 17 -17.11 -9.82 -7.98
CA GLN A 17 -17.26 -8.37 -8.09
C GLN A 17 -15.93 -7.64 -8.32
N LEU A 18 -14.82 -8.38 -8.36
CA LEU A 18 -13.51 -7.82 -8.62
C LEU A 18 -13.10 -8.09 -10.07
N THR A 19 -12.28 -7.20 -10.61
CA THR A 19 -11.77 -7.31 -11.98
C THR A 19 -10.28 -7.57 -11.94
N THR A 20 -9.80 -8.49 -12.79
CA THR A 20 -8.37 -8.77 -12.94
C THR A 20 -7.64 -7.52 -13.47
N ARG A 21 -6.53 -7.16 -12.82
CA ARG A 21 -5.67 -6.09 -13.32
C ARG A 21 -4.78 -6.66 -14.43
N ARG A 22 -4.85 -6.07 -15.61
CA ARG A 22 -4.14 -6.58 -16.81
C ARG A 22 -2.75 -6.00 -16.96
N VAL A 23 -2.53 -4.80 -16.45
CA VAL A 23 -1.26 -4.08 -16.50
C VAL A 23 -0.92 -3.62 -15.10
N THR A 24 0.33 -3.82 -14.69
CA THR A 24 0.84 -3.31 -13.41
C THR A 24 2.15 -2.61 -13.70
N ASP A 25 2.15 -1.29 -13.62
CA ASP A 25 3.34 -0.48 -13.91
C ASP A 25 3.67 0.52 -12.80
N GLN A 26 2.86 0.56 -11.73
CA GLN A 26 3.06 1.55 -10.67
C GLN A 26 2.50 1.06 -9.34
N ILE A 27 3.16 1.42 -8.25
CA ILE A 27 2.73 1.13 -6.88
C ILE A 27 2.50 2.47 -6.19
N VAL A 28 1.34 2.63 -5.57
CA VAL A 28 0.91 3.87 -4.93
C VAL A 28 0.91 3.68 -3.42
N ILE A 29 1.60 4.57 -2.72
CA ILE A 29 1.72 4.55 -1.26
C ILE A 29 0.70 5.51 -0.67
N HIS A 30 -0.07 5.02 0.31
CA HIS A 30 -1.10 5.76 1.03
C HIS A 30 -0.85 5.74 2.52
N HIS A 31 -1.49 6.67 3.24
CA HIS A 31 -1.66 6.59 4.69
C HIS A 31 -3.15 6.62 5.04
N THR A 32 -3.47 6.40 6.32
CA THR A 32 -4.86 6.47 6.78
C THR A 32 -5.37 7.91 6.73
N GLY A 33 -4.63 8.83 7.34
CA GLY A 33 -4.96 10.25 7.32
C GLY A 33 -6.17 10.63 8.16
N ASN A 34 -6.54 9.80 9.16
CA ASN A 34 -7.58 10.14 10.12
C ASN A 34 -7.12 11.31 11.01
N ALA A 35 -8.05 11.89 11.78
CA ALA A 35 -7.73 13.00 12.67
C ALA A 35 -6.68 12.65 13.72
N VAL A 36 -6.53 11.37 14.05
CA VAL A 36 -5.50 10.85 14.96
C VAL A 36 -4.55 9.93 14.21
N ASP A 37 -3.34 9.78 14.75
CA ASP A 37 -2.34 8.87 14.22
C ASP A 37 -2.62 7.45 14.74
N ASP A 38 -3.59 6.79 14.12
CA ASP A 38 -4.10 5.47 14.55
C ASP A 38 -3.46 4.30 13.80
N ASP A 39 -3.90 3.08 14.13
CA ASP A 39 -3.35 1.84 13.58
C ASP A 39 -4.48 0.89 13.20
N LEU A 40 -5.17 1.19 12.09
CA LEU A 40 -6.31 0.41 11.63
C LEU A 40 -5.88 -0.90 10.98
N SER A 41 -6.58 -1.99 11.33
CA SER A 41 -6.40 -3.28 10.66
C SER A 41 -7.06 -3.28 9.27
N ALA A 42 -6.63 -4.22 8.43
CA ALA A 42 -7.29 -4.44 7.14
C ALA A 42 -8.79 -4.72 7.31
N ALA A 43 -9.17 -5.47 8.37
CA ALA A 43 -10.57 -5.76 8.66
C ALA A 43 -11.37 -4.49 9.00
N GLU A 44 -10.77 -3.57 9.77
CA GLU A 44 -11.41 -2.30 10.10
C GLU A 44 -11.56 -1.40 8.86
N ILE A 45 -10.55 -1.36 8.01
CA ILE A 45 -10.61 -0.60 6.75
C ILE A 45 -11.65 -1.22 5.82
N ASP A 46 -11.69 -2.55 5.72
CA ASP A 46 -12.67 -3.29 4.92
C ASP A 46 -14.10 -2.94 5.36
N ALA A 47 -14.36 -2.97 6.67
CA ALA A 47 -15.66 -2.62 7.22
C ALA A 47 -16.04 -1.16 6.87
N SER A 48 -15.10 -0.24 6.96
CA SER A 48 -15.31 1.16 6.62
C SER A 48 -15.64 1.34 5.13
N HIS A 49 -14.89 0.69 4.25
CA HIS A 49 -15.13 0.77 2.80
C HIS A 49 -16.46 0.13 2.40
N LYS A 50 -16.81 -1.02 2.99
CA LYS A 50 -18.13 -1.65 2.79
C LYS A 50 -19.26 -0.74 3.27
N GLY A 51 -19.03 -0.03 4.38
CA GLY A 51 -19.97 0.96 4.91
C GLY A 51 -20.22 2.13 3.95
N GLN A 52 -19.28 2.42 3.07
CA GLN A 52 -19.40 3.43 2.02
C GLN A 52 -20.05 2.88 0.73
N GLY A 53 -20.41 1.59 0.72
CA GLY A 53 -21.03 0.95 -0.45
C GLY A 53 -20.04 0.24 -1.37
N TRP A 54 -18.76 0.15 -0.99
CA TRP A 54 -17.76 -0.57 -1.79
C TRP A 54 -17.87 -2.08 -1.55
N THR A 55 -17.36 -2.85 -2.52
CA THR A 55 -17.34 -4.32 -2.46
C THR A 55 -16.51 -4.82 -1.27
N CYS A 56 -15.37 -4.18 -1.04
CA CYS A 56 -14.42 -4.53 0.01
C CYS A 56 -13.37 -3.44 0.16
N ILE A 57 -12.37 -3.70 1.01
CA ILE A 57 -11.19 -2.84 1.14
C ILE A 57 -10.61 -2.49 -0.24
N GLY A 58 -10.26 -1.23 -0.45
CA GLY A 58 -9.73 -0.75 -1.74
C GLY A 58 -8.23 -0.96 -1.92
N TYR A 59 -7.48 -1.16 -0.83
CA TYR A 59 -6.03 -1.37 -0.86
C TYR A 59 -5.69 -2.84 -1.02
N HIS A 60 -4.53 -3.14 -1.62
CA HIS A 60 -4.05 -4.51 -1.76
C HIS A 60 -3.28 -4.97 -0.51
N TYR A 61 -2.60 -4.07 0.17
CA TYR A 61 -1.82 -4.36 1.38
C TYR A 61 -2.01 -3.28 2.42
N VAL A 62 -1.95 -3.69 3.69
CA VAL A 62 -2.01 -2.79 4.85
C VAL A 62 -0.81 -3.08 5.72
N ILE A 63 0.01 -2.06 6.00
CA ILE A 63 1.19 -2.19 6.85
C ILE A 63 0.89 -1.55 8.20
N ARG A 64 0.80 -2.39 9.22
CA ARG A 64 0.52 -1.99 10.60
C ARG A 64 1.73 -1.30 11.23
N LYS A 65 1.52 -0.57 12.32
CA LYS A 65 2.60 0.17 12.99
C LYS A 65 3.72 -0.73 13.51
N ASP A 66 3.44 -1.99 13.81
CA ASP A 66 4.45 -2.98 14.21
C ASP A 66 5.20 -3.61 13.03
N GLY A 67 4.87 -3.21 11.80
CA GLY A 67 5.47 -3.74 10.58
C GLY A 67 4.76 -4.94 9.98
N THR A 68 3.72 -5.46 10.62
CA THR A 68 2.92 -6.55 10.05
C THR A 68 2.27 -6.11 8.75
N VAL A 69 2.39 -6.92 7.70
CA VAL A 69 1.75 -6.68 6.41
C VAL A 69 0.54 -7.57 6.29
N GLU A 70 -0.63 -6.96 6.21
CA GLU A 70 -1.90 -7.67 6.09
C GLU A 70 -2.39 -7.66 4.65
N GLN A 71 -2.95 -8.78 4.21
CA GLN A 71 -3.57 -8.89 2.89
C GLN A 71 -4.88 -8.11 2.88
N GLY A 72 -5.03 -7.24 1.88
CA GLY A 72 -6.29 -6.58 1.58
C GLY A 72 -6.97 -7.24 0.38
N ARG A 73 -7.26 -6.43 -0.65
CA ARG A 73 -7.79 -6.94 -1.91
C ARG A 73 -6.74 -7.85 -2.57
N PRO A 74 -7.12 -8.98 -3.21
CA PRO A 74 -6.12 -9.84 -3.88
C PRO A 74 -5.23 -9.05 -4.83
N HIS A 75 -3.91 -9.30 -4.78
CA HIS A 75 -2.92 -8.46 -5.47
C HIS A 75 -3.11 -8.38 -6.99
N TRP A 76 -3.75 -9.39 -7.59
CA TRP A 76 -3.97 -9.47 -9.04
C TRP A 76 -5.20 -8.68 -9.51
N THR A 77 -5.96 -8.07 -8.61
CA THR A 77 -7.20 -7.36 -8.93
C THR A 77 -6.98 -5.86 -9.05
N ILE A 78 -7.91 -5.20 -9.74
CA ILE A 78 -7.99 -3.74 -9.76
C ILE A 78 -8.48 -3.29 -8.38
N GLY A 79 -7.75 -2.37 -7.75
CA GLY A 79 -8.10 -1.79 -6.48
C GLY A 79 -9.10 -0.64 -6.57
N ALA A 80 -9.34 0.00 -5.43
CA ALA A 80 -10.14 1.21 -5.32
C ALA A 80 -9.43 2.14 -4.34
N HIS A 81 -8.31 2.72 -4.75
CA HIS A 81 -7.44 3.51 -3.87
C HIS A 81 -6.91 4.80 -4.49
N ALA A 82 -6.91 4.92 -5.82
CA ALA A 82 -6.42 6.10 -6.54
C ALA A 82 -7.31 6.33 -7.76
N TYR A 83 -8.28 7.24 -7.62
CA TYR A 83 -9.27 7.50 -8.66
C TYR A 83 -8.61 7.79 -10.01
N GLY A 84 -9.07 7.07 -11.03
CA GLY A 84 -8.54 7.21 -12.38
C GLY A 84 -7.26 6.40 -12.67
N GLU A 85 -6.60 5.87 -11.61
CA GLU A 85 -5.31 5.18 -11.71
C GLU A 85 -5.35 3.74 -11.20
N ASN A 86 -6.54 3.22 -10.85
CA ASN A 86 -6.67 1.89 -10.24
C ASN A 86 -6.33 0.75 -11.21
N LYS A 87 -6.52 0.96 -12.51
CA LYS A 87 -6.40 -0.12 -13.51
C LYS A 87 -4.97 -0.61 -13.72
N HIS A 88 -3.97 0.18 -13.34
CA HIS A 88 -2.56 -0.17 -13.58
C HIS A 88 -1.70 -0.11 -12.31
N THR A 89 -2.31 0.00 -11.13
CA THR A 89 -1.57 0.22 -9.89
C THR A 89 -1.90 -0.79 -8.80
N ILE A 90 -0.91 -0.99 -7.91
CA ILE A 90 -1.10 -1.65 -6.62
C ILE A 90 -1.15 -0.56 -5.56
N GLY A 91 -2.08 -0.65 -4.63
CA GLY A 91 -2.19 0.29 -3.51
C GLY A 91 -1.71 -0.32 -2.20
N ILE A 92 -0.77 0.36 -1.54
CA ILE A 92 -0.27 -0.03 -0.21
C ILE A 92 -0.66 1.06 0.77
N HIS A 93 -1.36 0.66 1.83
CA HIS A 93 -1.80 1.54 2.92
C HIS A 93 -0.86 1.37 4.11
N VAL A 94 -0.20 2.45 4.51
CA VAL A 94 0.64 2.47 5.72
C VAL A 94 -0.17 3.13 6.83
N CYS A 95 -0.40 2.41 7.93
CA CYS A 95 -1.31 2.84 9.00
C CYS A 95 -0.77 4.04 9.77
N GLY A 96 -1.56 5.09 9.83
CA GLY A 96 -1.25 6.29 10.61
C GLY A 96 -1.66 7.57 9.90
N ASN A 97 -1.45 8.70 10.57
CA ASN A 97 -1.59 10.03 9.98
C ASN A 97 -0.21 10.68 9.94
N PHE A 98 0.43 10.64 8.78
CA PHE A 98 1.82 11.10 8.62
C PHE A 98 1.92 12.58 8.25
N GLU A 99 0.84 13.34 8.41
CA GLU A 99 0.89 14.79 8.54
C GLU A 99 1.23 15.20 9.98
N ILE A 100 0.86 14.37 10.98
CA ILE A 100 1.06 14.67 12.40
C ILE A 100 2.03 13.72 13.10
N GLY A 101 2.18 12.48 12.63
CA GLY A 101 3.09 11.48 13.18
C GLY A 101 4.11 11.05 12.14
N ALA A 102 5.02 10.17 12.54
CA ALA A 102 6.03 9.59 11.65
C ALA A 102 5.80 8.08 11.51
N PRO A 103 6.11 7.49 10.34
CA PRO A 103 6.10 6.04 10.21
C PRO A 103 7.09 5.42 11.21
N THR A 104 6.74 4.24 11.73
CA THR A 104 7.65 3.51 12.59
C THR A 104 8.81 2.93 11.78
N TYR A 105 9.91 2.62 12.46
CA TYR A 105 11.02 1.93 11.82
C TYR A 105 10.55 0.63 11.17
N GLN A 106 9.71 -0.13 11.87
CA GLN A 106 9.17 -1.40 11.37
C GLN A 106 8.32 -1.20 10.12
N GLN A 107 7.53 -0.14 10.06
CA GLN A 107 6.74 0.18 8.86
C GLN A 107 7.63 0.47 7.66
N ILE A 108 8.68 1.24 7.85
CA ILE A 108 9.61 1.59 6.77
C ILE A 108 10.34 0.34 6.25
N GLU A 109 10.81 -0.52 7.15
CA GLU A 109 11.49 -1.75 6.77
C GLU A 109 10.54 -2.70 6.02
N SER A 110 9.33 -2.89 6.53
CA SER A 110 8.33 -3.74 5.87
C SER A 110 7.90 -3.18 4.51
N LEU A 111 7.70 -1.86 4.43
CA LEU A 111 7.35 -1.21 3.15
C LEU A 111 8.45 -1.44 2.12
N ALA A 112 9.71 -1.23 2.50
CA ALA A 112 10.84 -1.40 1.58
C ALA A 112 10.96 -2.86 1.10
N MET A 113 10.80 -3.82 2.00
CA MET A 113 10.86 -5.25 1.63
C MET A 113 9.68 -5.64 0.73
N LEU A 114 8.47 -5.18 1.05
CA LEU A 114 7.29 -5.45 0.22
C LEU A 114 7.47 -4.86 -1.19
N LEU A 115 7.98 -3.63 -1.28
CA LEU A 115 8.26 -3.00 -2.57
C LEU A 115 9.30 -3.76 -3.38
N ALA A 116 10.38 -4.25 -2.74
CA ALA A 116 11.36 -5.10 -3.41
C ALA A 116 10.71 -6.36 -3.98
N ASN A 117 9.86 -7.02 -3.19
CA ASN A 117 9.14 -8.21 -3.62
C ASN A 117 8.19 -7.93 -4.80
N LEU A 118 7.37 -6.91 -4.68
CA LEU A 118 6.37 -6.56 -5.71
C LEU A 118 7.02 -6.11 -7.01
N CYS A 119 8.04 -5.25 -6.94
CA CYS A 119 8.74 -4.80 -8.14
C CYS A 119 9.42 -5.96 -8.86
N THR A 120 9.98 -6.93 -8.10
CA THR A 120 10.55 -8.12 -8.69
C THR A 120 9.48 -8.98 -9.36
N ASP A 121 8.34 -9.19 -8.68
CA ASP A 121 7.25 -10.03 -9.20
C ASP A 121 6.63 -9.44 -10.49
N TYR A 122 6.52 -8.12 -10.56
CA TYR A 122 5.92 -7.42 -11.71
C TYR A 122 6.95 -6.87 -12.69
N GLU A 123 8.23 -7.21 -12.50
CA GLU A 123 9.32 -6.80 -13.39
C GLU A 123 9.41 -5.27 -13.54
N LEU A 124 9.26 -4.54 -12.42
CA LEU A 124 9.39 -3.10 -12.37
C LEU A 124 10.75 -2.68 -11.84
N THR A 125 11.31 -1.64 -12.40
CA THR A 125 12.49 -0.98 -11.83
C THR A 125 12.10 -0.35 -10.48
N ILE A 126 12.93 -0.53 -9.47
CA ILE A 126 12.70 0.01 -8.14
C ILE A 126 13.18 1.47 -8.14
N ASP A 127 12.29 2.38 -8.50
CA ASP A 127 12.56 3.82 -8.61
C ASP A 127 11.29 4.63 -8.34
N ARG A 128 11.43 5.96 -8.39
CA ARG A 128 10.31 6.87 -8.12
C ARG A 128 9.36 7.05 -9.29
N ASP A 129 9.68 6.53 -10.47
CA ASP A 129 8.74 6.48 -11.59
C ASP A 129 7.70 5.38 -11.38
N HIS A 130 8.08 4.29 -10.71
CA HIS A 130 7.23 3.14 -10.47
C HIS A 130 6.64 3.11 -9.05
N ILE A 131 7.25 3.82 -8.10
CA ILE A 131 6.80 3.89 -6.70
C ILE A 131 6.50 5.35 -6.39
N VAL A 132 5.21 5.65 -6.22
CA VAL A 132 4.75 7.03 -6.04
C VAL A 132 3.89 7.16 -4.78
N GLY A 133 3.85 8.38 -4.24
CA GLY A 133 2.85 8.74 -3.24
C GLY A 133 1.55 9.15 -3.92
N HIS A 134 0.43 8.92 -3.25
CA HIS A 134 -0.88 9.25 -3.81
C HIS A 134 -0.96 10.72 -4.27
N ARG A 135 -0.30 11.65 -3.57
CA ARG A 135 -0.27 13.09 -3.92
C ARG A 135 0.34 13.38 -5.29
N GLU A 136 1.13 12.45 -5.83
CA GLU A 136 1.73 12.63 -7.14
C GLU A 136 0.73 12.37 -8.27
N LEU A 137 -0.41 11.75 -7.96
CA LEU A 137 -1.45 11.38 -8.93
C LEU A 137 -2.67 12.27 -8.86
N MET A 138 -2.91 12.91 -7.71
CA MET A 138 -4.07 13.79 -7.52
C MET A 138 -3.83 14.76 -6.37
N SER A 139 -4.75 15.73 -6.22
CA SER A 139 -4.67 16.74 -5.15
C SER A 139 -5.09 16.13 -3.82
N THR A 140 -4.13 15.69 -3.03
CA THR A 140 -4.31 15.10 -1.70
C THR A 140 -3.02 15.23 -0.90
N ALA A 141 -3.12 15.26 0.43
CA ALA A 141 -1.96 15.22 1.31
C ALA A 141 -1.38 13.81 1.44
N CYS A 142 -2.15 12.78 1.11
CA CYS A 142 -1.73 11.37 1.19
C CYS A 142 -0.45 11.13 0.36
N PRO A 143 0.56 10.46 0.88
CA PRO A 143 0.60 9.62 2.08
C PRO A 143 1.03 10.35 3.36
N GLY A 144 0.90 11.67 3.43
CA GLY A 144 1.35 12.49 4.54
C GLY A 144 2.78 12.97 4.36
N ALA A 145 3.06 14.22 4.76
CA ALA A 145 4.36 14.86 4.52
C ALA A 145 5.52 14.04 5.10
N ASN A 146 5.36 13.49 6.31
CA ASN A 146 6.43 12.79 6.99
C ASN A 146 6.79 11.45 6.32
N LEU A 147 5.82 10.74 5.75
CA LEU A 147 6.11 9.55 4.95
C LEU A 147 6.63 9.94 3.58
N TYR A 148 6.02 10.94 2.96
CA TYR A 148 6.41 11.37 1.61
C TYR A 148 7.88 11.79 1.53
N GLU A 149 8.37 12.47 2.55
CA GLU A 149 9.78 12.88 2.64
C GLU A 149 10.74 11.69 2.74
N MET A 150 10.27 10.52 3.13
CA MET A 150 11.07 9.30 3.25
C MET A 150 11.05 8.43 2.00
N MET A 151 10.33 8.80 0.95
CA MET A 151 10.14 7.94 -0.22
C MET A 151 11.46 7.56 -0.90
N ASP A 152 12.40 8.48 -1.03
CA ASP A 152 13.70 8.17 -1.62
C ASP A 152 14.51 7.20 -0.75
N THR A 153 14.45 7.35 0.57
CA THR A 153 15.06 6.40 1.52
C THR A 153 14.43 5.02 1.41
N VAL A 154 13.11 4.95 1.30
CA VAL A 154 12.38 3.70 1.13
C VAL A 154 12.79 2.99 -0.16
N VAL A 155 12.87 3.73 -1.26
CA VAL A 155 13.33 3.18 -2.55
C VAL A 155 14.77 2.67 -2.46
N GLY A 156 15.66 3.39 -1.79
CA GLY A 156 17.03 2.94 -1.56
C GLY A 156 17.09 1.64 -0.77
N LYS A 157 16.30 1.53 0.29
CA LYS A 157 16.20 0.30 1.09
C LYS A 157 15.61 -0.87 0.26
N ALA A 158 14.60 -0.60 -0.56
CA ALA A 158 14.00 -1.62 -1.42
C ALA A 158 15.03 -2.17 -2.42
N ASN A 159 15.84 -1.30 -3.02
CA ASN A 159 16.94 -1.73 -3.90
C ASN A 159 17.96 -2.60 -3.15
N PHE A 160 18.27 -2.25 -1.91
CA PHE A 160 19.16 -3.06 -1.08
C PHE A 160 18.57 -4.46 -0.84
N TYR A 161 17.29 -4.54 -0.46
CA TYR A 161 16.64 -5.84 -0.21
C TYR A 161 16.52 -6.69 -1.47
N ALA A 162 16.33 -6.09 -2.62
CA ALA A 162 16.17 -6.81 -3.89
C ALA A 162 17.41 -7.60 -4.31
N VAL A 163 18.60 -7.17 -3.88
CA VAL A 163 19.87 -7.82 -4.25
C VAL A 163 20.42 -8.75 -3.17
N GLN A 164 19.68 -8.99 -2.09
CA GLN A 164 20.10 -9.90 -1.01
C GLN A 164 19.84 -11.36 -1.33
#